data_11c880c91ae7ad8734e7222d2c1e44ea
#
_entry.id   11c880c91ae7ad8734e7222d2c1e44ea
#
_cell.length_a   1.000
_cell.length_b   1.000
_cell.length_c   1.000
_cell.angle_alpha   90.00
_cell.angle_beta   90.00
_cell.angle_gamma   90.00
#
_symmetry.space_group_name_H-M   'P 1'
#
loop_
_entity.id
_entity.type
_entity.pdbx_description
1 polymer ?
#
loop_
_entity_poly.entity_id
_entity_poly.type
_entity_poly.pdbx_seq_one_letter_code
_entity_poly.pdbx_strand_id
1 'polypeptide(L)'
;MTRVAAIDCGTNSIRLLISDVQPGGKVKDVTRTMEIIRLGKGVDATGEISQEALGRARDALEQFVQQMKFEQVKKVRMVATSATRDAKNQQEFFDLTAELLGEIEPGACAEVITGEEEARLSFNGAVSDLAPERAPFCVIDLGGGSTEFIVGDEDGAIDSSHSAQMGCVRITERIMPSDPPSETEIEIAKDFVADKMEEVSRLVNVDKAQTFVGCAGTFTTLSALAQGLERYDADAIHGTELRFDALRVLLDQLMDTPADERALNPVIHPGRADVIGGGSVAVEGIMNLIEKHNDARSFVVSEKDILDGIIAGLVAGMDATDS
;
A
#
# COMPACT_ATOMS: atom_id res chain seq x y z
N MET A 1 16.30 24.41 3.70
CA MET A 1 15.01 23.72 3.81
C MET A 1 14.52 23.48 2.41
N THR A 2 14.41 22.24 2.01
CA THR A 2 13.99 21.85 0.64
C THR A 2 12.71 21.03 0.75
N ARG A 3 11.72 21.37 -0.07
CA ARG A 3 10.46 20.62 -0.10
C ARG A 3 10.52 19.60 -1.22
N VAL A 4 10.21 18.36 -0.89
CA VAL A 4 10.24 17.21 -1.80
C VAL A 4 8.90 16.51 -1.81
N ALA A 5 8.61 15.77 -2.89
CA ALA A 5 7.39 15.00 -3.02
C ALA A 5 7.68 13.55 -3.42
N ALA A 6 6.94 12.63 -2.81
CA ALA A 6 6.84 11.25 -3.22
C ALA A 6 5.45 10.98 -3.79
N ILE A 7 5.38 10.25 -4.90
CA ILE A 7 4.14 9.77 -5.47
C ILE A 7 4.24 8.25 -5.61
N ASP A 8 3.23 7.55 -5.13
CA ASP A 8 3.05 6.11 -5.33
C ASP A 8 1.78 5.86 -6.15
N CYS A 9 1.93 5.17 -7.26
CA CYS A 9 0.83 4.78 -8.13
C CYS A 9 0.63 3.27 -8.11
N GLY A 10 -0.29 2.85 -7.27
CA GLY A 10 -0.68 1.45 -7.12
C GLY A 10 -1.82 1.03 -8.06
N THR A 11 -2.32 -0.18 -7.85
CA THR A 11 -3.41 -0.77 -8.63
C THR A 11 -4.74 -0.04 -8.42
N ASN A 12 -5.05 0.39 -7.20
CA ASN A 12 -6.34 1.02 -6.86
C ASN A 12 -6.24 2.54 -6.70
N SER A 13 -5.17 3.04 -6.10
CA SER A 13 -5.01 4.43 -5.72
C SER A 13 -3.69 5.03 -6.19
N ILE A 14 -3.67 6.35 -6.34
CA ILE A 14 -2.47 7.16 -6.45
C ILE A 14 -2.36 8.03 -5.20
N ARG A 15 -1.16 8.16 -4.65
CA ARG A 15 -0.92 8.83 -3.38
C ARG A 15 0.21 9.83 -3.50
N LEU A 16 0.10 10.95 -2.81
CA LEU A 16 1.10 12.01 -2.75
C LEU A 16 1.49 12.28 -1.29
N LEU A 17 2.78 12.33 -1.02
CA LEU A 17 3.35 12.85 0.21
C LEU A 17 4.28 14.02 -0.13
N ILE A 18 4.03 15.18 0.44
CA ILE A 18 4.94 16.33 0.39
C ILE A 18 5.57 16.52 1.76
N SER A 19 6.89 16.62 1.80
CA SER A 19 7.64 16.75 3.05
C SER A 19 8.69 17.85 2.97
N ASP A 20 8.89 18.54 4.10
CA ASP A 20 9.98 19.48 4.32
C ASP A 20 11.22 18.73 4.82
N VAL A 21 12.31 18.82 4.07
CA VAL A 21 13.64 18.33 4.46
C VAL A 21 14.38 19.46 5.18
N GLN A 22 14.61 19.25 6.48
CA GLN A 22 15.33 20.20 7.33
C GLN A 22 16.84 19.92 7.30
N PRO A 23 17.68 20.89 7.68
CA PRO A 23 19.11 20.65 7.88
C PRO A 23 19.34 19.47 8.84
N GLY A 24 20.23 18.56 8.46
CA GLY A 24 20.48 17.32 9.22
C GLY A 24 19.55 16.16 8.86
N GLY A 25 18.82 16.25 7.73
CA GLY A 25 18.04 15.15 7.18
C GLY A 25 16.69 14.88 7.89
N LYS A 26 16.32 15.71 8.87
CA LYS A 26 15.01 15.55 9.54
C LYS A 26 13.87 15.90 8.58
N VAL A 27 12.92 14.98 8.46
CA VAL A 27 11.74 15.11 7.60
C VAL A 27 10.52 15.52 8.43
N LYS A 28 9.69 16.41 7.86
CA LYS A 28 8.40 16.78 8.42
C LYS A 28 7.35 16.77 7.32
N ASP A 29 6.31 16.00 7.49
CA ASP A 29 5.19 15.95 6.55
C ASP A 29 4.46 17.31 6.50
N VAL A 30 4.17 17.72 5.26
CA VAL A 30 3.40 18.94 4.96
C VAL A 30 1.98 18.54 4.60
N THR A 31 1.84 17.54 3.71
CA THR A 31 0.54 17.03 3.31
C THR A 31 0.67 15.60 2.79
N ARG A 32 -0.36 14.79 3.04
CA ARG A 32 -0.52 13.44 2.51
C ARG A 32 -1.93 13.34 1.91
N THR A 33 -2.03 13.02 0.63
CA THR A 33 -3.29 12.92 -0.10
C THR A 33 -3.37 11.64 -0.91
N MET A 34 -4.58 11.20 -1.21
CA MET A 34 -4.84 9.99 -1.97
C MET A 34 -6.06 10.18 -2.86
N GLU A 35 -5.97 9.67 -4.09
CA GLU A 35 -7.07 9.58 -5.04
C GLU A 35 -7.28 8.14 -5.49
N ILE A 36 -8.53 7.71 -5.61
CA ILE A 36 -8.88 6.39 -6.13
C ILE A 36 -8.99 6.47 -7.65
N ILE A 37 -8.00 5.91 -8.34
CA ILE A 37 -7.92 5.95 -9.81
C ILE A 37 -8.23 4.61 -10.46
N ARG A 38 -8.18 3.50 -9.71
CA ARG A 38 -8.43 2.13 -10.21
C ARG A 38 -7.64 1.84 -11.48
N LEU A 39 -6.33 2.16 -11.48
CA LEU A 39 -5.46 2.00 -12.64
C LEU A 39 -5.44 0.54 -13.12
N GLY A 40 -5.45 -0.39 -12.19
CA GLY A 40 -5.39 -1.82 -12.45
C GLY A 40 -6.72 -2.47 -12.82
N LYS A 41 -7.84 -1.73 -12.87
CA LYS A 41 -9.14 -2.31 -13.20
C LYS A 41 -9.11 -2.95 -14.58
N GLY A 42 -9.33 -4.27 -14.64
CA GLY A 42 -9.33 -5.05 -15.85
C GLY A 42 -7.95 -5.40 -16.43
N VAL A 43 -6.84 -4.90 -15.86
CA VAL A 43 -5.48 -5.22 -16.34
C VAL A 43 -5.18 -6.71 -16.25
N ASP A 44 -5.61 -7.38 -15.18
CA ASP A 44 -5.43 -8.83 -15.02
C ASP A 44 -6.08 -9.66 -16.15
N ALA A 45 -7.19 -9.18 -16.70
CA ALA A 45 -7.92 -9.84 -17.78
C ALA A 45 -7.44 -9.45 -19.19
N THR A 46 -7.09 -8.19 -19.41
CA THR A 46 -6.77 -7.62 -20.73
C THR A 46 -5.27 -7.48 -20.99
N GLY A 47 -4.48 -7.31 -19.93
CA GLY A 47 -3.07 -6.94 -19.99
C GLY A 47 -2.83 -5.48 -20.37
N GLU A 48 -3.88 -4.62 -20.29
CA GLU A 48 -3.79 -3.20 -20.69
C GLU A 48 -4.49 -2.28 -19.68
N ILE A 49 -3.90 -1.11 -19.43
CA ILE A 49 -4.54 -0.02 -18.70
C ILE A 49 -5.59 0.62 -19.63
N SER A 50 -6.83 0.72 -19.17
CA SER A 50 -7.90 1.32 -19.96
C SER A 50 -7.73 2.83 -20.11
N GLN A 51 -8.24 3.40 -21.22
CA GLN A 51 -8.21 4.85 -21.46
C GLN A 51 -8.97 5.63 -20.37
N GLU A 52 -10.01 5.04 -19.82
CA GLU A 52 -10.75 5.61 -18.69
C GLU A 52 -9.88 5.68 -17.42
N ALA A 53 -9.08 4.64 -17.14
CA ALA A 53 -8.16 4.62 -16.01
C ALA A 53 -7.00 5.62 -16.19
N LEU A 54 -6.47 5.74 -17.41
CA LEU A 54 -5.48 6.77 -17.75
C LEU A 54 -6.05 8.19 -17.58
N GLY A 55 -7.32 8.41 -17.96
CA GLY A 55 -8.00 9.68 -17.73
C GLY A 55 -8.10 10.02 -16.24
N ARG A 56 -8.52 9.07 -15.40
CA ARG A 56 -8.56 9.28 -13.93
C ARG A 56 -7.16 9.54 -13.34
N ALA A 57 -6.13 8.85 -13.84
CA ALA A 57 -4.76 9.08 -13.42
C ALA A 57 -4.28 10.48 -13.80
N ARG A 58 -4.63 10.98 -15.01
CA ARG A 58 -4.36 12.35 -15.44
C ARG A 58 -4.99 13.37 -14.50
N ASP A 59 -6.30 13.25 -14.27
CA ASP A 59 -7.05 14.17 -13.43
C ASP A 59 -6.44 14.27 -12.00
N ALA A 60 -6.08 13.13 -11.42
CA ALA A 60 -5.44 13.07 -10.10
C ALA A 60 -4.03 13.70 -10.11
N LEU A 61 -3.22 13.38 -11.12
CA LEU A 61 -1.87 13.95 -11.24
C LEU A 61 -1.89 15.46 -11.49
N GLU A 62 -2.83 15.98 -12.26
CA GLU A 62 -3.01 17.43 -12.45
C GLU A 62 -3.29 18.14 -11.12
N GLN A 63 -4.14 17.54 -10.27
CA GLN A 63 -4.38 18.07 -8.92
C GLN A 63 -3.12 18.02 -8.06
N PHE A 64 -2.36 16.92 -8.10
CA PHE A 64 -1.11 16.79 -7.35
C PHE A 64 -0.04 17.78 -7.83
N VAL A 65 0.07 18.01 -9.15
CA VAL A 65 0.98 19.01 -9.72
C VAL A 65 0.61 20.42 -9.25
N GLN A 66 -0.68 20.77 -9.22
CA GLN A 66 -1.12 22.06 -8.67
C GLN A 66 -0.76 22.20 -7.20
N GLN A 67 -0.97 21.15 -6.42
CA GLN A 67 -0.62 21.14 -5.00
C GLN A 67 0.90 21.26 -4.80
N MET A 68 1.71 20.50 -5.55
CA MET A 68 3.17 20.60 -5.52
C MET A 68 3.69 21.98 -5.90
N LYS A 69 3.08 22.64 -6.89
CA LYS A 69 3.41 24.02 -7.25
C LYS A 69 3.07 25.01 -6.14
N PHE A 70 1.87 24.89 -5.56
CA PHE A 70 1.44 25.72 -4.43
C PHE A 70 2.40 25.59 -3.25
N GLU A 71 2.80 24.35 -2.95
CA GLU A 71 3.74 24.02 -1.88
C GLU A 71 5.22 24.25 -2.26
N GLN A 72 5.52 24.72 -3.49
CA GLN A 72 6.87 25.02 -3.96
C GLN A 72 7.83 23.83 -3.91
N VAL A 73 7.34 22.63 -4.20
CA VAL A 73 8.15 21.41 -4.30
C VAL A 73 9.27 21.58 -5.33
N LYS A 74 10.47 21.07 -5.00
CA LYS A 74 11.67 21.18 -5.84
C LYS A 74 12.12 19.88 -6.48
N LYS A 75 11.80 18.75 -5.83
CA LYS A 75 12.11 17.41 -6.33
C LYS A 75 10.91 16.51 -6.14
N VAL A 76 10.66 15.66 -7.12
CA VAL A 76 9.59 14.67 -7.09
C VAL A 76 10.10 13.33 -7.57
N ARG A 77 9.75 12.27 -6.85
CA ARG A 77 9.92 10.89 -7.32
C ARG A 77 8.56 10.20 -7.34
N MET A 78 8.19 9.67 -8.49
CA MET A 78 6.98 8.88 -8.66
C MET A 78 7.35 7.43 -8.97
N VAL A 79 6.85 6.52 -8.17
CA VAL A 79 6.93 5.08 -8.46
C VAL A 79 5.59 4.54 -8.90
N ALA A 80 5.62 3.54 -9.78
CA ALA A 80 4.46 2.80 -10.24
C ALA A 80 4.71 1.30 -10.02
N THR A 81 3.69 0.60 -9.54
CA THR A 81 3.84 -0.76 -9.05
C THR A 81 3.06 -1.78 -9.89
N SER A 82 2.44 -2.77 -9.27
CA SER A 82 1.86 -3.97 -9.88
C SER A 82 1.06 -3.69 -11.17
N ALA A 83 0.05 -2.80 -11.15
CA ALA A 83 -0.81 -2.59 -12.32
C ALA A 83 -0.04 -2.09 -13.55
N THR A 84 0.87 -1.14 -13.37
CA THR A 84 1.70 -0.61 -14.45
C THR A 84 2.73 -1.65 -14.90
N ARG A 85 3.31 -2.39 -13.96
CA ARG A 85 4.28 -3.47 -14.23
C ARG A 85 3.67 -4.58 -15.10
N ASP A 86 2.40 -4.92 -14.87
CA ASP A 86 1.67 -5.97 -15.58
C ASP A 86 1.11 -5.51 -16.95
N ALA A 87 1.03 -4.20 -17.20
CA ALA A 87 0.41 -3.65 -18.40
C ALA A 87 1.36 -3.64 -19.62
N LYS A 88 0.81 -3.92 -20.81
CA LYS A 88 1.55 -3.88 -22.09
C LYS A 88 1.66 -2.46 -22.67
N ASN A 89 0.72 -1.57 -22.33
CA ASN A 89 0.67 -0.19 -22.81
C ASN A 89 1.25 0.83 -21.83
N GLN A 90 2.30 0.46 -21.09
CA GLN A 90 2.97 1.31 -20.10
C GLN A 90 3.42 2.67 -20.66
N GLN A 91 3.78 2.73 -21.95
CA GLN A 91 4.32 3.95 -22.57
C GLN A 91 3.32 5.12 -22.51
N GLU A 92 2.04 4.86 -22.68
CA GLU A 92 1.01 5.91 -22.58
C GLU A 92 1.00 6.55 -21.16
N PHE A 93 1.20 5.71 -20.13
CA PHE A 93 1.29 6.18 -18.75
C PHE A 93 2.59 6.96 -18.50
N PHE A 94 3.71 6.51 -19.05
CA PHE A 94 4.99 7.25 -18.93
C PHE A 94 4.94 8.61 -19.61
N ASP A 95 4.38 8.70 -20.81
CA ASP A 95 4.25 9.94 -21.55
C ASP A 95 3.39 10.95 -20.77
N LEU A 96 2.27 10.48 -20.20
CA LEU A 96 1.38 11.28 -19.36
C LEU A 96 2.12 11.80 -18.12
N THR A 97 2.84 10.93 -17.41
CA THR A 97 3.54 11.32 -16.17
C THR A 97 4.72 12.25 -16.46
N ALA A 98 5.46 12.05 -17.55
CA ALA A 98 6.55 12.93 -17.97
C ALA A 98 6.06 14.34 -18.34
N GLU A 99 4.90 14.45 -19.01
CA GLU A 99 4.27 15.72 -19.32
C GLU A 99 3.97 16.51 -18.04
N LEU A 100 3.33 15.88 -17.06
CA LEU A 100 2.83 16.54 -15.86
C LEU A 100 3.92 16.78 -14.80
N LEU A 101 4.75 15.77 -14.50
CA LEU A 101 5.81 15.91 -13.49
C LEU A 101 6.97 16.78 -13.97
N GLY A 102 7.19 16.84 -15.28
CA GLY A 102 8.17 17.76 -15.89
C GLY A 102 7.92 19.23 -15.56
N GLU A 103 6.70 19.61 -15.16
CA GLU A 103 6.36 20.95 -14.70
C GLU A 103 6.89 21.26 -13.28
N ILE A 104 7.22 20.24 -12.50
CA ILE A 104 7.80 20.34 -11.15
C ILE A 104 9.32 20.21 -11.22
N GLU A 105 9.80 19.15 -11.88
CA GLU A 105 11.22 18.84 -12.04
C GLU A 105 11.48 18.37 -13.47
N PRO A 106 12.31 19.10 -14.25
CA PRO A 106 12.60 18.72 -15.63
C PRO A 106 13.15 17.29 -15.73
N GLY A 107 12.51 16.47 -16.55
CA GLY A 107 12.87 15.08 -16.76
C GLY A 107 12.25 14.08 -15.78
N ALA A 108 11.47 14.53 -14.80
CA ALA A 108 10.74 13.64 -13.93
C ALA A 108 9.64 12.88 -14.68
N CYS A 109 9.52 11.59 -14.42
CA CYS A 109 8.44 10.73 -14.91
C CYS A 109 8.24 9.58 -13.92
N ALA A 110 7.17 8.80 -14.09
CA ALA A 110 6.99 7.60 -13.28
C ALA A 110 8.06 6.54 -13.59
N GLU A 111 8.51 5.86 -12.55
CA GLU A 111 9.41 4.73 -12.60
C GLU A 111 8.63 3.45 -12.25
N VAL A 112 8.60 2.46 -13.12
CA VAL A 112 8.11 1.13 -12.72
C VAL A 112 9.20 0.44 -11.93
N ILE A 113 8.91 0.17 -10.67
CA ILE A 113 9.85 -0.50 -9.76
C ILE A 113 9.59 -2.01 -9.71
N THR A 114 10.64 -2.76 -9.38
CA THR A 114 10.52 -4.20 -9.12
C THR A 114 9.81 -4.45 -7.80
N GLY A 115 9.25 -5.66 -7.60
CA GLY A 115 8.67 -6.04 -6.32
C GLY A 115 9.70 -6.02 -5.18
N GLU A 116 10.98 -6.26 -5.46
CA GLU A 116 12.07 -6.17 -4.48
C GLU A 116 12.32 -4.71 -4.04
N GLU A 117 12.33 -3.77 -4.98
CA GLU A 117 12.47 -2.36 -4.65
C GLU A 117 11.23 -1.83 -3.92
N GLU A 118 10.03 -2.21 -4.36
CA GLU A 118 8.77 -1.91 -3.71
C GLU A 118 8.79 -2.38 -2.24
N ALA A 119 9.18 -3.64 -2.01
CA ALA A 119 9.34 -4.22 -0.69
C ALA A 119 10.33 -3.42 0.18
N ARG A 120 11.50 -3.07 -0.36
CA ARG A 120 12.53 -2.29 0.37
C ARG A 120 12.04 -0.89 0.76
N LEU A 121 11.35 -0.20 -0.15
CA LEU A 121 10.78 1.12 0.13
C LEU A 121 9.67 1.04 1.17
N SER A 122 8.75 0.07 1.03
CA SER A 122 7.65 -0.16 1.99
C SER A 122 8.19 -0.51 3.38
N PHE A 123 9.20 -1.40 3.46
CA PHE A 123 9.82 -1.76 4.73
C PHE A 123 10.42 -0.54 5.43
N ASN A 124 11.31 0.18 4.75
CA ASN A 124 12.00 1.33 5.32
C ASN A 124 11.03 2.44 5.78
N GLY A 125 9.95 2.65 5.03
CA GLY A 125 8.90 3.58 5.42
C GLY A 125 8.15 3.11 6.65
N ALA A 126 7.64 1.87 6.62
CA ALA A 126 6.75 1.32 7.63
C ALA A 126 7.38 1.21 9.03
N VAL A 127 8.69 0.94 9.12
CA VAL A 127 9.40 0.76 10.40
C VAL A 127 10.11 2.01 10.90
N SER A 128 10.10 3.11 10.12
CA SER A 128 10.95 4.29 10.32
C SER A 128 10.83 4.97 11.69
N ASP A 129 9.74 4.76 12.41
CA ASP A 129 9.47 5.32 13.74
C ASP A 129 8.97 4.27 14.75
N LEU A 130 9.05 2.99 14.39
CA LEU A 130 8.78 1.92 15.34
C LEU A 130 9.96 1.75 16.30
N ALA A 131 9.65 1.36 17.54
CA ALA A 131 10.65 1.13 18.55
C ALA A 131 11.62 0.01 18.15
N PRO A 132 12.94 0.24 18.12
CA PRO A 132 13.93 -0.75 17.67
C PRO A 132 13.85 -2.10 18.41
N GLU A 133 13.47 -2.05 19.69
CA GLU A 133 13.34 -3.24 20.55
C GLU A 133 12.24 -4.21 20.07
N ARG A 134 11.40 -3.77 19.15
CA ARG A 134 10.33 -4.59 18.55
C ARG A 134 10.79 -5.36 17.30
N ALA A 135 12.01 -5.14 16.84
CA ALA A 135 12.61 -5.89 15.74
C ALA A 135 12.97 -7.33 16.15
N PRO A 136 13.09 -8.31 15.21
CA PRO A 136 12.88 -8.15 13.77
C PRO A 136 11.41 -7.93 13.41
N PHE A 137 11.19 -7.12 12.36
CA PHE A 137 9.86 -6.82 11.84
C PHE A 137 9.51 -7.71 10.65
N CYS A 138 8.24 -8.11 10.53
CA CYS A 138 7.67 -8.56 9.27
C CYS A 138 6.68 -7.50 8.80
N VAL A 139 7.06 -6.72 7.80
CA VAL A 139 6.18 -5.74 7.16
C VAL A 139 5.34 -6.45 6.11
N ILE A 140 4.03 -6.18 6.14
CA ILE A 140 3.04 -6.73 5.22
C ILE A 140 2.31 -5.55 4.58
N ASP A 141 2.63 -5.25 3.32
CA ASP A 141 2.02 -4.19 2.54
C ASP A 141 0.94 -4.80 1.62
N LEU A 142 -0.31 -4.75 2.06
CA LEU A 142 -1.44 -5.32 1.33
C LEU A 142 -1.99 -4.31 0.33
N GLY A 143 -1.48 -4.36 -0.89
CA GLY A 143 -1.90 -3.53 -2.00
C GLY A 143 -3.14 -4.04 -2.74
N GLY A 144 -3.44 -3.40 -3.88
CA GLY A 144 -4.57 -3.80 -4.74
C GLY A 144 -4.26 -5.02 -5.60
N GLY A 145 -3.06 -5.13 -6.16
CA GLY A 145 -2.65 -6.20 -7.08
C GLY A 145 -1.70 -7.23 -6.48
N SER A 146 -0.84 -6.79 -5.57
CA SER A 146 0.16 -7.63 -4.88
C SER A 146 0.13 -7.37 -3.38
N THR A 147 0.83 -8.23 -2.66
CA THR A 147 1.11 -8.07 -1.22
C THR A 147 2.57 -8.39 -0.99
N GLU A 148 3.29 -7.43 -0.45
CA GLU A 148 4.70 -7.55 -0.11
C GLU A 148 4.84 -8.08 1.32
N PHE A 149 5.70 -9.09 1.50
CA PHE A 149 6.10 -9.64 2.79
C PHE A 149 7.59 -9.42 2.96
N ILE A 150 7.99 -8.70 3.99
CA ILE A 150 9.40 -8.33 4.17
C ILE A 150 9.79 -8.55 5.63
N VAL A 151 10.77 -9.41 5.86
CA VAL A 151 11.39 -9.60 7.18
C VAL A 151 12.72 -8.87 7.22
N GLY A 152 12.93 -8.07 8.25
CA GLY A 152 14.15 -7.30 8.41
C GLY A 152 14.31 -6.71 9.81
N ASP A 153 15.48 -6.11 10.03
CA ASP A 153 15.90 -5.54 11.30
C ASP A 153 15.65 -4.03 11.40
N GLU A 154 15.93 -3.45 12.57
CA GLU A 154 15.71 -2.03 12.88
C GLU A 154 16.59 -1.08 12.05
N ASP A 155 17.72 -1.55 11.52
CA ASP A 155 18.63 -0.78 10.67
C ASP A 155 18.24 -0.81 9.18
N GLY A 156 17.13 -1.45 8.84
CA GLY A 156 16.66 -1.62 7.45
C GLY A 156 17.31 -2.76 6.69
N ALA A 157 18.10 -3.62 7.35
CA ALA A 157 18.65 -4.82 6.74
C ALA A 157 17.54 -5.85 6.51
N ILE A 158 17.32 -6.22 5.25
CA ILE A 158 16.30 -7.20 4.86
C ILE A 158 16.89 -8.61 4.90
N ASP A 159 16.28 -9.48 5.70
CA ASP A 159 16.60 -10.91 5.77
C ASP A 159 15.97 -11.68 4.62
N SER A 160 14.70 -11.45 4.37
CA SER A 160 13.95 -12.13 3.31
C SER A 160 12.75 -11.29 2.88
N SER A 161 12.38 -11.38 1.59
CA SER A 161 11.20 -10.70 1.07
C SER A 161 10.57 -11.45 -0.09
N HIS A 162 9.27 -11.27 -0.28
CA HIS A 162 8.52 -11.79 -1.41
C HIS A 162 7.31 -10.91 -1.73
N SER A 163 7.07 -10.67 -3.02
CA SER A 163 5.87 -10.02 -3.54
C SER A 163 4.89 -11.08 -4.03
N ALA A 164 3.90 -11.42 -3.21
CA ALA A 164 2.85 -12.35 -3.57
C ALA A 164 1.86 -11.69 -4.54
N GLN A 165 1.53 -12.36 -5.66
CA GLN A 165 0.57 -11.86 -6.64
C GLN A 165 -0.87 -12.03 -6.12
N MET A 166 -1.16 -11.31 -5.04
CA MET A 166 -2.38 -11.34 -4.26
C MET A 166 -2.62 -9.93 -3.68
N GLY A 167 -3.73 -9.31 -4.01
CA GLY A 167 -4.12 -8.01 -3.51
C GLY A 167 -5.64 -7.88 -3.48
N CYS A 168 -6.17 -6.89 -2.76
CA CYS A 168 -7.61 -6.76 -2.54
C CYS A 168 -8.41 -6.61 -3.85
N VAL A 169 -7.93 -5.85 -4.83
CA VAL A 169 -8.57 -5.69 -6.15
C VAL A 169 -8.49 -6.98 -6.95
N ARG A 170 -7.31 -7.61 -7.01
CA ARG A 170 -7.09 -8.85 -7.75
C ARG A 170 -8.00 -9.98 -7.25
N ILE A 171 -8.12 -10.16 -5.94
CA ILE A 171 -8.99 -11.17 -5.34
C ILE A 171 -10.46 -10.87 -5.68
N THR A 172 -10.88 -9.62 -5.50
CA THR A 172 -12.26 -9.20 -5.77
C THR A 172 -12.62 -9.40 -7.24
N GLU A 173 -11.86 -8.84 -8.19
CA GLU A 173 -12.20 -8.88 -9.61
C GLU A 173 -12.10 -10.29 -10.20
N ARG A 174 -11.15 -11.10 -9.73
CA ARG A 174 -10.86 -12.40 -10.31
C ARG A 174 -11.69 -13.53 -9.72
N ILE A 175 -12.03 -13.45 -8.42
CA ILE A 175 -12.58 -14.58 -7.67
C ILE A 175 -13.93 -14.24 -7.03
N MET A 176 -14.14 -13.02 -6.58
CA MET A 176 -15.30 -12.61 -5.79
C MET A 176 -16.10 -11.49 -6.49
N PRO A 177 -16.66 -11.74 -7.70
CA PRO A 177 -17.38 -10.72 -8.47
C PRO A 177 -18.78 -10.40 -7.94
N SER A 178 -19.35 -11.23 -7.06
CA SER A 178 -20.67 -11.00 -6.44
C SER A 178 -20.57 -10.03 -5.26
N ASP A 179 -21.66 -9.30 -4.99
CA ASP A 179 -21.73 -8.35 -3.86
C ASP A 179 -23.07 -8.51 -3.09
N PRO A 180 -23.05 -8.97 -1.83
CA PRO A 180 -21.88 -9.56 -1.16
C PRO A 180 -21.40 -10.85 -1.85
N PRO A 181 -20.15 -11.26 -1.63
CA PRO A 181 -19.62 -12.48 -2.24
C PRO A 181 -20.38 -13.71 -1.76
N SER A 182 -20.57 -14.68 -2.65
CA SER A 182 -21.18 -15.96 -2.29
C SER A 182 -20.23 -16.84 -1.45
N GLU A 183 -20.78 -17.77 -0.69
CA GLU A 183 -19.98 -18.74 0.09
C GLU A 183 -18.96 -19.47 -0.78
N THR A 184 -19.34 -19.89 -1.99
CA THR A 184 -18.43 -20.56 -2.94
C THR A 184 -17.30 -19.65 -3.39
N GLU A 185 -17.56 -18.37 -3.67
CA GLU A 185 -16.52 -17.40 -4.04
C GLU A 185 -15.55 -17.18 -2.87
N ILE A 186 -16.07 -17.09 -1.64
CA ILE A 186 -15.24 -16.95 -0.44
C ILE A 186 -14.33 -18.20 -0.25
N GLU A 187 -14.87 -19.41 -0.42
CA GLU A 187 -14.09 -20.65 -0.32
C GLU A 187 -12.96 -20.68 -1.38
N ILE A 188 -13.27 -20.38 -2.65
CA ILE A 188 -12.27 -20.32 -3.72
C ILE A 188 -11.21 -19.26 -3.43
N ALA A 189 -11.61 -18.09 -2.89
CA ALA A 189 -10.68 -17.03 -2.53
C ALA A 189 -9.78 -17.46 -1.36
N LYS A 190 -10.31 -18.14 -0.35
CA LYS A 190 -9.53 -18.70 0.77
C LYS A 190 -8.51 -19.73 0.28
N ASP A 191 -8.89 -20.61 -0.62
CA ASP A 191 -7.98 -21.60 -1.21
C ASP A 191 -6.85 -20.91 -2.02
N PHE A 192 -7.20 -19.92 -2.85
CA PHE A 192 -6.21 -19.13 -3.58
C PHE A 192 -5.23 -18.42 -2.65
N VAL A 193 -5.74 -17.79 -1.59
CA VAL A 193 -4.90 -17.11 -0.60
C VAL A 193 -4.03 -18.12 0.16
N ALA A 194 -4.56 -19.29 0.52
CA ALA A 194 -3.79 -20.35 1.18
C ALA A 194 -2.61 -20.83 0.34
N ASP A 195 -2.80 -21.02 -0.98
CA ASP A 195 -1.72 -21.36 -1.91
C ASP A 195 -0.63 -20.27 -1.92
N LYS A 196 -1.03 -18.98 -1.89
CA LYS A 196 -0.09 -17.87 -1.82
C LYS A 196 0.64 -17.80 -0.48
N MET A 197 -0.03 -18.10 0.62
CA MET A 197 0.61 -18.18 1.94
C MET A 197 1.59 -19.34 2.04
N GLU A 198 1.33 -20.45 1.37
CA GLU A 198 2.31 -21.54 1.26
C GLU A 198 3.54 -21.13 0.46
N GLU A 199 3.39 -20.35 -0.63
CA GLU A 199 4.49 -19.75 -1.38
C GLU A 199 5.32 -18.82 -0.48
N VAL A 200 4.67 -17.89 0.24
CA VAL A 200 5.31 -16.96 1.18
C VAL A 200 6.09 -17.72 2.26
N SER A 201 5.51 -18.75 2.86
CA SER A 201 6.16 -19.53 3.93
C SER A 201 7.45 -20.21 3.53
N ARG A 202 7.66 -20.46 2.23
CA ARG A 202 8.89 -21.04 1.69
C ARG A 202 9.97 -20.01 1.39
N LEU A 203 9.57 -18.75 1.15
CA LEU A 203 10.46 -17.69 0.63
C LEU A 203 10.78 -16.63 1.69
N VAL A 204 9.91 -16.48 2.70
CA VAL A 204 10.03 -15.46 3.75
C VAL A 204 10.12 -16.12 5.12
N ASN A 205 11.11 -15.72 5.90
CA ASN A 205 11.39 -16.26 7.23
C ASN A 205 10.46 -15.64 8.30
N VAL A 206 9.14 -15.84 8.15
CA VAL A 206 8.12 -15.24 9.05
C VAL A 206 8.28 -15.68 10.52
N ASP A 207 8.91 -16.83 10.77
CA ASP A 207 9.24 -17.36 12.09
C ASP A 207 10.24 -16.50 12.86
N LYS A 208 11.08 -15.73 12.15
CA LYS A 208 12.07 -14.82 12.77
C LYS A 208 11.48 -13.51 13.27
N ALA A 209 10.30 -13.11 12.78
CA ALA A 209 9.72 -11.83 13.14
C ALA A 209 9.24 -11.79 14.59
N GLN A 210 9.56 -10.72 15.28
CA GLN A 210 9.01 -10.42 16.61
C GLN A 210 7.72 -9.60 16.50
N THR A 211 7.64 -8.71 15.51
CA THR A 211 6.50 -7.82 15.29
C THR A 211 6.04 -7.89 13.84
N PHE A 212 4.73 -8.08 13.66
CA PHE A 212 4.08 -8.04 12.36
C PHE A 212 3.45 -6.67 12.15
N VAL A 213 3.86 -5.97 11.08
CA VAL A 213 3.43 -4.60 10.76
C VAL A 213 2.56 -4.64 9.53
N GLY A 214 1.29 -4.25 9.67
CA GLY A 214 0.34 -4.14 8.57
C GLY A 214 0.30 -2.72 8.01
N CYS A 215 0.48 -2.59 6.70
CA CYS A 215 0.48 -1.32 5.98
C CYS A 215 -0.61 -1.29 4.90
N ALA A 216 -0.75 -0.14 4.29
CA ALA A 216 -1.69 0.20 3.23
C ALA A 216 -3.17 0.19 3.65
N GLY A 217 -4.01 0.49 2.66
CA GLY A 217 -5.38 0.90 2.93
C GLY A 217 -6.29 -0.15 3.54
N THR A 218 -6.03 -1.44 3.35
CA THR A 218 -6.81 -2.49 4.01
C THR A 218 -6.54 -2.48 5.52
N PHE A 219 -5.28 -2.53 5.95
CA PHE A 219 -4.93 -2.54 7.38
C PHE A 219 -5.35 -1.27 8.10
N THR A 220 -5.14 -0.10 7.49
CA THR A 220 -5.51 1.18 8.11
C THR A 220 -7.03 1.34 8.23
N THR A 221 -7.80 0.86 7.25
CA THR A 221 -9.27 0.83 7.32
C THR A 221 -9.75 -0.15 8.41
N LEU A 222 -9.16 -1.36 8.49
CA LEU A 222 -9.49 -2.32 9.55
C LEU A 222 -9.18 -1.75 10.94
N SER A 223 -8.09 -1.01 11.09
CA SER A 223 -7.75 -0.33 12.35
C SER A 223 -8.79 0.73 12.72
N ALA A 224 -9.19 1.57 11.78
CA ALA A 224 -10.21 2.58 12.01
C ALA A 224 -11.56 1.97 12.42
N LEU A 225 -11.96 0.87 11.76
CA LEU A 225 -13.18 0.12 12.10
C LEU A 225 -13.11 -0.55 13.47
N ALA A 226 -12.00 -1.23 13.77
CA ALA A 226 -11.81 -1.92 15.05
C ALA A 226 -11.81 -0.95 16.25
N GLN A 227 -11.34 0.28 16.05
CA GLN A 227 -11.38 1.34 17.05
C GLN A 227 -12.74 2.06 17.14
N GLY A 228 -13.66 1.81 16.19
CA GLY A 228 -14.94 2.50 16.13
C GLY A 228 -14.80 4.00 15.86
N LEU A 229 -13.83 4.41 15.06
CA LEU A 229 -13.62 5.83 14.75
C LEU A 229 -14.81 6.38 13.96
N GLU A 230 -15.23 7.62 14.30
CA GLU A 230 -16.29 8.34 13.58
C GLU A 230 -15.81 8.97 12.26
N ARG A 231 -14.51 9.13 12.12
CA ARG A 231 -13.81 9.62 10.92
C ARG A 231 -12.43 9.00 10.86
N TYR A 232 -11.87 8.95 9.65
CA TYR A 232 -10.49 8.48 9.47
C TYR A 232 -9.52 9.44 10.18
N ASP A 233 -8.67 8.89 11.03
CA ASP A 233 -7.69 9.63 11.83
C ASP A 233 -6.36 8.85 11.82
N ALA A 234 -5.42 9.33 11.02
CA ALA A 234 -4.13 8.67 10.82
C ALA A 234 -3.30 8.59 12.11
N ASP A 235 -3.38 9.61 12.96
CA ASP A 235 -2.64 9.63 14.24
C ASP A 235 -3.22 8.60 15.24
N ALA A 236 -4.53 8.36 15.19
CA ALA A 236 -5.17 7.34 16.01
C ALA A 236 -4.94 5.93 15.47
N ILE A 237 -4.75 5.77 14.16
CA ILE A 237 -4.54 4.49 13.48
C ILE A 237 -3.10 4.02 13.62
N HIS A 238 -2.14 4.92 13.43
CA HIS A 238 -0.72 4.60 13.42
C HIS A 238 -0.25 4.05 14.78
N GLY A 239 0.48 2.94 14.77
CA GLY A 239 0.97 2.26 15.96
C GLY A 239 -0.07 1.44 16.72
N THR A 240 -1.35 1.42 16.26
CA THR A 240 -2.40 0.62 16.91
C THR A 240 -2.12 -0.87 16.75
N GLU A 241 -2.39 -1.61 17.83
CA GLU A 241 -2.29 -3.05 17.84
C GLU A 241 -3.65 -3.69 17.56
N LEU A 242 -3.72 -4.46 16.46
CA LEU A 242 -4.91 -5.20 16.03
C LEU A 242 -4.77 -6.68 16.37
N ARG A 243 -5.58 -7.15 17.33
CA ARG A 243 -5.59 -8.55 17.75
C ARG A 243 -6.33 -9.42 16.73
N PHE A 244 -5.80 -10.60 16.45
CA PHE A 244 -6.36 -11.53 15.46
C PHE A 244 -7.78 -12.01 15.83
N ASP A 245 -8.07 -12.24 17.10
CA ASP A 245 -9.41 -12.65 17.55
C ASP A 245 -10.47 -11.56 17.25
N ALA A 246 -10.15 -10.29 17.49
CA ALA A 246 -11.03 -9.19 17.18
C ALA A 246 -11.18 -8.97 15.65
N LEU A 247 -10.07 -9.12 14.92
CA LEU A 247 -10.09 -8.99 13.46
C LEU A 247 -10.99 -10.03 12.79
N ARG A 248 -10.95 -11.30 13.20
CA ARG A 248 -11.79 -12.35 12.60
C ARG A 248 -13.27 -11.96 12.58
N VAL A 249 -13.79 -11.42 13.69
CA VAL A 249 -15.19 -10.98 13.78
C VAL A 249 -15.47 -9.83 12.79
N LEU A 250 -14.53 -8.88 12.67
CA LEU A 250 -14.67 -7.75 11.76
C LEU A 250 -14.60 -8.18 10.28
N LEU A 251 -13.69 -9.11 9.96
CA LEU A 251 -13.53 -9.62 8.60
C LEU A 251 -14.77 -10.37 8.14
N ASP A 252 -15.36 -11.22 8.99
CA ASP A 252 -16.62 -11.92 8.70
C ASP A 252 -17.75 -10.91 8.43
N GLN A 253 -17.91 -9.91 9.29
CA GLN A 253 -18.89 -8.85 9.10
C GLN A 253 -18.71 -8.09 7.78
N LEU A 254 -17.46 -7.77 7.41
CA LEU A 254 -17.19 -7.08 6.13
C LEU A 254 -17.53 -7.95 4.92
N MET A 255 -17.32 -9.25 4.98
CA MET A 255 -17.67 -10.16 3.88
C MET A 255 -19.18 -10.33 3.72
N ASP A 256 -19.95 -10.32 4.82
CA ASP A 256 -21.40 -10.44 4.79
C ASP A 256 -22.14 -9.14 4.41
N THR A 257 -21.46 -7.99 4.47
CA THR A 257 -22.07 -6.67 4.22
C THR A 257 -21.88 -6.27 2.75
N PRO A 258 -22.93 -5.84 2.01
CA PRO A 258 -22.78 -5.30 0.66
C PRO A 258 -21.91 -4.05 0.58
N ALA A 259 -21.32 -3.78 -0.59
CA ALA A 259 -20.39 -2.67 -0.78
C ALA A 259 -21.06 -1.29 -0.60
N ASP A 260 -22.32 -1.15 -0.99
CA ASP A 260 -23.07 0.09 -0.79
C ASP A 260 -23.35 0.38 0.69
N GLU A 261 -23.60 -0.64 1.50
CA GLU A 261 -23.72 -0.50 2.95
C GLU A 261 -22.36 -0.22 3.60
N ARG A 262 -21.28 -0.90 3.18
CA ARG A 262 -19.91 -0.61 3.63
C ARG A 262 -19.52 0.85 3.36
N ALA A 263 -19.91 1.39 2.19
CA ALA A 263 -19.64 2.77 1.78
C ALA A 263 -20.35 3.83 2.65
N LEU A 264 -21.36 3.45 3.43
CA LEU A 264 -22.00 4.36 4.40
C LEU A 264 -21.15 4.58 5.66
N ASN A 265 -20.16 3.73 5.91
CA ASN A 265 -19.28 3.91 7.04
C ASN A 265 -18.25 5.01 6.73
N PRO A 266 -18.18 6.09 7.55
CA PRO A 266 -17.34 7.26 7.23
C PRO A 266 -15.82 6.98 7.21
N VAL A 267 -15.36 5.86 7.79
CA VAL A 267 -13.95 5.49 7.78
C VAL A 267 -13.58 4.58 6.61
N ILE A 268 -14.58 4.05 5.88
CA ILE A 268 -14.36 3.30 4.65
C ILE A 268 -14.45 4.25 3.47
N HIS A 269 -13.32 4.49 2.81
CA HIS A 269 -13.36 5.30 1.58
C HIS A 269 -14.27 4.64 0.53
N PRO A 270 -15.24 5.35 -0.08
CA PRO A 270 -16.20 4.76 -1.03
C PRO A 270 -15.55 3.96 -2.16
N GLY A 271 -14.39 4.40 -2.64
CA GLY A 271 -13.61 3.70 -3.65
C GLY A 271 -12.85 2.45 -3.18
N ARG A 272 -13.00 2.06 -1.90
CA ARG A 272 -12.46 0.81 -1.32
C ARG A 272 -13.57 -0.14 -0.86
N ALA A 273 -14.80 0.35 -0.73
CA ALA A 273 -15.89 -0.42 -0.19
C ALA A 273 -16.17 -1.73 -0.95
N ASP A 274 -15.97 -1.73 -2.25
CA ASP A 274 -16.13 -2.90 -3.11
C ASP A 274 -14.98 -3.91 -3.04
N VAL A 275 -13.76 -3.47 -2.69
CA VAL A 275 -12.56 -4.33 -2.69
C VAL A 275 -12.11 -4.77 -1.29
N ILE A 276 -12.66 -4.20 -0.22
CA ILE A 276 -12.25 -4.53 1.15
C ILE A 276 -12.62 -5.97 1.54
N GLY A 277 -13.66 -6.57 0.92
CA GLY A 277 -13.98 -7.99 1.09
C GLY A 277 -12.84 -8.90 0.62
N GLY A 278 -12.26 -8.64 -0.56
CA GLY A 278 -11.05 -9.36 -1.02
C GLY A 278 -9.85 -9.12 -0.09
N GLY A 279 -9.71 -7.90 0.43
CA GLY A 279 -8.73 -7.58 1.45
C GLY A 279 -8.94 -8.36 2.75
N SER A 280 -10.19 -8.58 3.15
CA SER A 280 -10.54 -9.36 4.35
C SER A 280 -10.10 -10.81 4.24
N VAL A 281 -10.35 -11.46 3.10
CA VAL A 281 -9.86 -12.83 2.85
C VAL A 281 -8.34 -12.91 2.88
N ALA A 282 -7.65 -11.91 2.29
CA ALA A 282 -6.20 -11.85 2.33
C ALA A 282 -5.67 -11.75 3.77
N VAL A 283 -6.24 -10.85 4.60
CA VAL A 283 -5.83 -10.67 6.01
C VAL A 283 -6.09 -11.93 6.82
N GLU A 284 -7.21 -12.64 6.61
CA GLU A 284 -7.48 -13.92 7.27
C GLU A 284 -6.40 -14.97 6.95
N GLY A 285 -6.03 -15.10 5.66
CA GLY A 285 -4.96 -16.01 5.26
C GLY A 285 -3.59 -15.63 5.83
N ILE A 286 -3.28 -14.34 5.92
CA ILE A 286 -2.05 -13.83 6.54
C ILE A 286 -2.02 -14.18 8.05
N MET A 287 -3.14 -13.98 8.76
CA MET A 287 -3.24 -14.39 10.18
C MET A 287 -3.01 -15.90 10.35
N ASN A 288 -3.58 -16.72 9.47
CA ASN A 288 -3.39 -18.18 9.50
C ASN A 288 -1.93 -18.57 9.23
N LEU A 289 -1.23 -17.88 8.30
CA LEU A 289 0.20 -18.08 8.07
C LEU A 289 1.01 -17.77 9.33
N ILE A 290 0.74 -16.61 9.96
CA ILE A 290 1.46 -16.19 11.17
C ILE A 290 1.21 -17.20 12.30
N GLU A 291 -0.03 -17.56 12.59
CA GLU A 291 -0.37 -18.51 13.65
C GLU A 291 0.24 -19.90 13.45
N LYS A 292 0.49 -20.29 12.19
CA LYS A 292 1.13 -21.57 11.86
C LYS A 292 2.64 -21.56 12.11
N HIS A 293 3.31 -20.42 11.93
CA HIS A 293 4.76 -20.33 11.93
C HIS A 293 5.34 -19.45 13.05
N ASN A 294 4.48 -18.72 13.80
CA ASN A 294 4.89 -17.77 14.83
C ASN A 294 3.86 -17.71 15.97
N ASP A 295 4.30 -17.24 17.13
CA ASP A 295 3.43 -17.08 18.32
C ASP A 295 2.71 -15.72 18.37
N ALA A 296 2.96 -14.83 17.43
CA ALA A 296 2.28 -13.52 17.36
C ALA A 296 0.77 -13.69 17.14
N ARG A 297 0.00 -12.81 17.75
CA ARG A 297 -1.48 -12.81 17.70
C ARG A 297 -2.05 -11.41 17.45
N SER A 298 -1.23 -10.51 16.93
CA SER A 298 -1.62 -9.15 16.58
C SER A 298 -0.75 -8.59 15.46
N PHE A 299 -1.29 -7.58 14.79
CA PHE A 299 -0.54 -6.68 13.92
C PHE A 299 -0.35 -5.33 14.62
N VAL A 300 0.76 -4.66 14.33
CA VAL A 300 0.91 -3.22 14.52
C VAL A 300 0.59 -2.55 13.20
N VAL A 301 -0.31 -1.57 13.20
CA VAL A 301 -0.69 -0.87 11.97
C VAL A 301 0.21 0.34 11.75
N SER A 302 0.79 0.46 10.57
CA SER A 302 1.56 1.64 10.16
C SER A 302 0.82 2.45 9.10
N GLU A 303 0.68 3.75 9.34
CA GLU A 303 0.28 4.75 8.34
C GLU A 303 1.44 5.16 7.43
N LYS A 304 2.67 4.86 7.87
CA LYS A 304 3.87 5.02 7.07
C LYS A 304 4.09 3.78 6.22
N ASP A 305 4.53 4.03 5.00
CA ASP A 305 4.67 3.01 3.98
C ASP A 305 5.69 3.40 2.89
N ILE A 306 5.48 2.92 1.67
CA ILE A 306 6.34 3.18 0.51
C ILE A 306 6.59 4.67 0.27
N LEU A 307 5.61 5.56 0.53
CA LEU A 307 5.78 7.01 0.37
C LEU A 307 6.90 7.55 1.26
N ASP A 308 6.93 7.10 2.52
CA ASP A 308 7.95 7.50 3.50
C ASP A 308 9.32 6.95 3.08
N GLY A 309 9.36 5.72 2.56
CA GLY A 309 10.57 5.13 1.99
C GLY A 309 11.10 5.89 0.77
N ILE A 310 10.22 6.38 -0.13
CA ILE A 310 10.59 7.22 -1.27
C ILE A 310 11.18 8.55 -0.79
N ILE A 311 10.54 9.21 0.19
CA ILE A 311 11.05 10.45 0.78
C ILE A 311 12.45 10.22 1.40
N ALA A 312 12.63 9.15 2.17
CA ALA A 312 13.94 8.81 2.75
C ALA A 312 15.02 8.63 1.67
N GLY A 313 14.68 7.98 0.55
CA GLY A 313 15.58 7.84 -0.59
C GLY A 313 15.93 9.16 -1.27
N LEU A 314 14.98 10.09 -1.41
CA LEU A 314 15.23 11.43 -1.93
C LEU A 314 16.16 12.24 -1.03
N VAL A 315 15.98 12.16 0.29
CA VAL A 315 16.84 12.84 1.27
C VAL A 315 18.27 12.32 1.19
N ALA A 316 18.47 11.00 1.20
CA ALA A 316 19.80 10.39 1.07
C ALA A 316 20.52 10.79 -0.22
N GLY A 317 19.79 10.90 -1.34
CA GLY A 317 20.32 11.37 -2.62
C GLY A 317 20.72 12.84 -2.62
N MET A 318 20.08 13.68 -1.80
CA MET A 318 20.45 15.11 -1.65
C MET A 318 21.75 15.28 -0.87
N ASP A 319 21.92 14.53 0.22
CA ASP A 319 23.14 14.58 1.05
C ASP A 319 24.38 14.13 0.27
N ALA A 320 24.21 13.17 -0.66
CA ALA A 320 25.29 12.68 -1.53
C ALA A 320 25.73 13.69 -2.61
N THR A 321 24.86 14.64 -2.98
CA THR A 321 25.18 15.68 -3.99
C THR A 321 25.82 16.93 -3.38
N ASP A 322 25.68 17.14 -2.07
CA ASP A 322 26.24 18.31 -1.36
C ASP A 322 27.61 17.99 -0.70
N SER A 323 28.11 16.75 -0.84
CA SER A 323 29.42 16.29 -0.35
C SER A 323 30.44 16.11 -1.49
#